data_bba708fc93eb2fe0422534c8e216c378
#
_entry.id   bba708fc93eb2fe0422534c8e216c378
#
_cell.length_a   1.000
_cell.length_b   1.000
_cell.length_c   1.000
_cell.angle_alpha   90.00
_cell.angle_beta   90.00
_cell.angle_gamma   90.00
#
_symmetry.space_group_name_H-M   'P 1'
#
loop_
_entity.id
_entity.type
_entity.pdbx_description
1 polymer ?
#
loop_
_entity_poly.entity_id
_entity_poly.type
_entity_poly.pdbx_seq_one_letter_code
_entity_poly.pdbx_strand_id
1 'polypeptide(L)'
;MTLEHKEIQSLSDFFTELGKRREKGVYFYRINCLSDEIREFLYKYYDAARKDGVVIEGKIPNPTQANLSYYDEMMGMDFQLSMGFIISSLQKWLPRMNRSQSETVAGAIYDSLEELRRNGKTENMLKNAYIKFMCWLYYKFERIVNQLGQNHLPKILYAGSVSNYELMLISILSNAGCDVVLVQPQGDEAYRKLDPGSEKSCEYRTEGGEPFSAEFSFQKLRETVEKKEKTRKIFGEHGNLTNCTNAWIEGKGLEDIQKPPAVRGDRKDLFYNGYIKIS
;
A
#
# COMPACT_ATOMS: atom_id res chain seq x y z
N MET A 1 9.89 14.05 -15.45
CA MET A 1 8.90 15.01 -14.91
C MET A 1 8.42 14.46 -13.58
N THR A 2 8.78 15.10 -12.49
CA THR A 2 8.35 14.74 -11.13
C THR A 2 6.86 15.06 -11.00
N LEU A 3 6.08 14.14 -10.44
CA LEU A 3 4.66 14.37 -10.16
C LEU A 3 4.51 14.94 -8.75
N GLU A 4 3.62 15.89 -8.60
CA GLU A 4 3.31 16.48 -7.29
C GLU A 4 2.33 15.58 -6.51
N HIS A 5 2.43 15.62 -5.19
CA HIS A 5 1.45 15.01 -4.32
C HIS A 5 0.14 15.80 -4.37
N LYS A 6 -0.97 15.08 -4.50
CA LYS A 6 -2.32 15.66 -4.57
C LYS A 6 -3.20 15.07 -3.48
N GLU A 7 -4.23 15.82 -3.10
CA GLU A 7 -5.22 15.35 -2.14
C GLU A 7 -6.29 14.49 -2.82
N ILE A 8 -6.66 13.39 -2.16
CA ILE A 8 -7.78 12.55 -2.57
C ILE A 8 -9.10 13.15 -2.07
N GLN A 9 -10.18 12.92 -2.80
CA GLN A 9 -11.54 13.16 -2.34
C GLN A 9 -12.11 11.93 -1.65
N SER A 10 -11.70 10.77 -2.13
CA SER A 10 -12.09 9.47 -1.58
C SER A 10 -10.99 8.43 -1.81
N LEU A 11 -11.04 7.33 -1.06
CA LEU A 11 -10.10 6.21 -1.23
C LEU A 11 -10.21 5.57 -2.62
N SER A 12 -11.32 5.74 -3.33
CA SER A 12 -11.49 5.23 -4.70
C SER A 12 -10.59 5.93 -5.72
N ASP A 13 -10.12 7.15 -5.44
CA ASP A 13 -9.26 7.93 -6.33
C ASP A 13 -7.93 7.20 -6.61
N PHE A 14 -7.45 6.39 -5.67
CA PHE A 14 -6.27 5.56 -5.85
C PHE A 14 -6.37 4.56 -7.01
N PHE A 15 -7.59 4.22 -7.44
CA PHE A 15 -7.82 3.29 -8.56
C PHE A 15 -8.05 4.01 -9.90
N THR A 16 -8.02 5.35 -9.89
CA THR A 16 -8.21 6.17 -11.06
C THR A 16 -6.89 6.34 -11.81
N GLU A 17 -6.92 6.12 -13.12
CA GLU A 17 -5.79 6.37 -14.02
C GLU A 17 -5.37 7.84 -14.01
N LEU A 18 -4.08 8.12 -14.17
CA LEU A 18 -3.50 9.46 -14.08
C LEU A 18 -4.23 10.49 -15.00
N GLY A 19 -4.56 10.09 -16.22
CA GLY A 19 -5.25 10.96 -17.18
C GLY A 19 -6.70 11.28 -16.85
N LYS A 20 -7.31 10.51 -15.92
CA LYS A 20 -8.71 10.68 -15.47
C LYS A 20 -8.81 11.32 -14.09
N ARG A 21 -7.67 11.54 -13.40
CA ARG A 21 -7.65 12.22 -12.10
C ARG A 21 -8.04 13.69 -12.28
N ARG A 22 -8.73 14.24 -11.30
CA ARG A 22 -9.10 15.66 -11.25
C ARG A 22 -7.87 16.56 -11.40
N GLU A 23 -6.80 16.21 -10.69
CA GLU A 23 -5.50 16.84 -10.79
C GLU A 23 -4.45 15.78 -11.11
N LYS A 24 -3.60 16.07 -12.09
CA LYS A 24 -2.50 15.17 -12.43
C LYS A 24 -1.48 15.16 -11.31
N GLY A 25 -1.32 14.02 -10.66
CA GLY A 25 -0.39 13.85 -9.55
C GLY A 25 -0.47 12.47 -8.94
N VAL A 26 0.28 12.26 -7.89
CA VAL A 26 0.37 11.03 -7.13
C VAL A 26 -0.26 11.20 -5.76
N TYR A 27 -0.65 10.09 -5.15
CA TYR A 27 -1.20 10.06 -3.82
C TYR A 27 -0.22 9.36 -2.87
N PHE A 28 0.09 10.02 -1.76
CA PHE A 28 0.89 9.45 -0.70
C PHE A 28 0.18 9.65 0.65
N TYR A 29 -0.41 8.57 1.16
CA TYR A 29 -1.25 8.63 2.35
C TYR A 29 -0.83 7.65 3.43
N ARG A 30 -0.97 8.09 4.69
CA ARG A 30 -0.86 7.27 5.89
C ARG A 30 -2.23 6.90 6.41
N ILE A 31 -2.38 5.65 6.86
CA ILE A 31 -3.58 5.12 7.48
C ILE A 31 -3.22 4.58 8.86
N ASN A 32 -3.78 5.20 9.90
CA ASN A 32 -3.46 4.94 11.31
C ASN A 32 -4.62 4.30 12.08
N CYS A 33 -5.76 4.15 11.44
CA CYS A 33 -6.96 3.53 12.01
C CYS A 33 -7.62 2.61 10.99
N LEU A 34 -8.57 1.81 11.46
CA LEU A 34 -9.30 0.84 10.66
C LEU A 34 -10.81 1.09 10.79
N SER A 35 -11.49 1.25 9.66
CA SER A 35 -12.94 1.25 9.51
C SER A 35 -13.34 0.21 8.49
N ASP A 36 -14.63 -0.05 8.31
CA ASP A 36 -15.09 -0.97 7.26
C ASP A 36 -14.72 -0.47 5.87
N GLU A 37 -14.82 0.84 5.62
CA GLU A 37 -14.38 1.46 4.36
C GLU A 37 -12.88 1.25 4.12
N ILE A 38 -12.04 1.49 5.14
CA ILE A 38 -10.60 1.30 5.05
C ILE A 38 -10.25 -0.18 4.85
N ARG A 39 -10.99 -1.12 5.47
CA ARG A 39 -10.79 -2.56 5.26
C ARG A 39 -11.01 -2.95 3.81
N GLU A 40 -12.12 -2.51 3.22
CA GLU A 40 -12.44 -2.78 1.81
C GLU A 40 -11.43 -2.12 0.87
N PHE A 41 -11.02 -0.89 1.17
CA PHE A 41 -9.98 -0.19 0.43
C PHE A 41 -8.64 -0.95 0.47
N LEU A 42 -8.14 -1.28 1.66
CA LEU A 42 -6.87 -1.99 1.83
C LEU A 42 -6.88 -3.37 1.16
N TYR A 43 -8.01 -4.07 1.19
CA TYR A 43 -8.18 -5.34 0.48
C TYR A 43 -7.96 -5.16 -1.03
N LYS A 44 -8.64 -4.21 -1.64
CA LYS A 44 -8.53 -3.90 -3.09
C LYS A 44 -7.14 -3.35 -3.44
N TYR A 45 -6.60 -2.47 -2.58
CA TYR A 45 -5.29 -1.86 -2.80
C TYR A 45 -4.16 -2.88 -2.69
N TYR A 46 -4.27 -3.84 -1.76
CA TYR A 46 -3.34 -4.96 -1.64
C TYR A 46 -3.27 -5.78 -2.93
N ASP A 47 -4.42 -6.14 -3.50
CA ASP A 47 -4.47 -6.90 -4.75
C ASP A 47 -3.89 -6.09 -5.92
N ALA A 48 -4.20 -4.81 -6.02
CA ALA A 48 -3.63 -3.91 -7.02
C ALA A 48 -2.10 -3.78 -6.85
N ALA A 49 -1.61 -3.59 -5.61
CA ALA A 49 -0.18 -3.49 -5.34
C ALA A 49 0.56 -4.82 -5.60
N ARG A 50 -0.08 -5.97 -5.38
CA ARG A 50 0.50 -7.26 -5.75
C ARG A 50 0.60 -7.46 -7.26
N LYS A 51 -0.39 -6.99 -7.99
CA LYS A 51 -0.44 -7.10 -9.44
C LYS A 51 0.54 -6.14 -10.12
N ASP A 52 0.42 -4.84 -9.84
CA ASP A 52 1.08 -3.76 -10.57
C ASP A 52 1.96 -2.88 -9.67
N GLY A 53 2.41 -3.40 -8.53
CA GLY A 53 3.13 -2.62 -7.54
C GLY A 53 4.00 -3.49 -6.62
N VAL A 54 4.19 -3.02 -5.39
CA VAL A 54 4.96 -3.71 -4.34
C VAL A 54 4.20 -3.66 -3.01
N VAL A 55 4.14 -4.82 -2.34
CA VAL A 55 3.67 -4.93 -0.95
C VAL A 55 4.87 -5.18 -0.05
N ILE A 56 4.95 -4.42 1.05
CA ILE A 56 5.99 -4.53 2.08
C ILE A 56 5.27 -4.69 3.42
N GLU A 57 5.55 -5.78 4.11
CA GLU A 57 5.10 -6.03 5.49
C GLU A 57 6.33 -6.07 6.39
N GLY A 58 6.38 -5.15 7.37
CA GLY A 58 7.53 -4.98 8.24
C GLY A 58 8.56 -4.01 7.68
N LYS A 59 9.77 -4.47 7.41
CA LYS A 59 10.90 -3.64 6.95
C LYS A 59 11.43 -4.13 5.61
N ILE A 60 12.02 -3.20 4.84
CA ILE A 60 12.82 -3.58 3.69
C ILE A 60 14.14 -4.16 4.21
N PRO A 61 14.53 -5.40 3.84
CA PRO A 61 15.77 -5.99 4.32
C PRO A 61 16.98 -5.10 4.02
N ASN A 62 17.93 -4.99 4.97
CA ASN A 62 19.14 -4.24 4.73
C ASN A 62 19.95 -4.92 3.60
N PRO A 63 20.50 -4.18 2.62
CA PRO A 63 21.31 -4.73 1.54
C PRO A 63 22.42 -5.69 2.00
N THR A 64 23.11 -5.38 3.09
CA THR A 64 24.16 -6.24 3.69
C THR A 64 23.61 -7.58 4.18
N GLN A 65 22.36 -7.61 4.69
CA GLN A 65 21.70 -8.82 5.17
C GLN A 65 21.11 -9.64 4.01
N ALA A 66 20.81 -9.00 2.89
CA ALA A 66 20.32 -9.65 1.69
C ALA A 66 21.43 -10.38 0.90
N ASN A 67 22.68 -10.32 1.35
CA ASN A 67 23.86 -10.98 0.75
C ASN A 67 23.99 -10.72 -0.75
N LEU A 68 23.89 -9.46 -1.15
CA LEU A 68 23.96 -9.03 -2.54
C LEU A 68 25.40 -8.78 -2.96
N SER A 69 25.92 -9.56 -3.90
CA SER A 69 27.22 -9.28 -4.55
C SER A 69 27.28 -7.86 -5.16
N TYR A 70 26.13 -7.39 -5.61
CA TYR A 70 25.88 -6.04 -6.05
C TYR A 70 26.17 -4.95 -4.99
N TYR A 71 25.91 -5.24 -3.71
CA TYR A 71 26.23 -4.31 -2.62
C TYR A 71 27.75 -4.06 -2.50
N ASP A 72 28.55 -5.11 -2.62
CA ASP A 72 30.01 -5.01 -2.52
C ASP A 72 30.59 -4.18 -3.67
N GLU A 73 30.08 -4.36 -4.89
CA GLU A 73 30.45 -3.55 -6.05
C GLU A 73 30.09 -2.07 -5.85
N MET A 74 28.88 -1.80 -5.33
CA MET A 74 28.43 -0.45 -5.03
C MET A 74 29.26 0.23 -3.94
N MET A 75 29.72 -0.52 -2.93
CA MET A 75 30.60 0.00 -1.88
C MET A 75 31.95 0.44 -2.43
N GLY A 76 32.49 -0.28 -3.41
CA GLY A 76 33.76 0.07 -4.07
C GLY A 76 33.69 1.25 -5.04
N MET A 77 32.51 1.80 -5.29
CA MET A 77 32.30 2.85 -6.29
C MET A 77 32.76 4.23 -5.80
N ASP A 78 33.34 4.99 -6.71
CA ASP A 78 33.68 6.41 -6.48
C ASP A 78 32.35 7.23 -6.62
N PHE A 79 31.80 7.58 -5.46
CA PHE A 79 30.53 8.27 -5.38
C PHE A 79 30.67 9.76 -5.70
N GLN A 80 29.80 10.24 -6.59
CA GLN A 80 29.69 11.66 -6.92
C GLN A 80 28.21 12.08 -6.85
N LEU A 81 27.92 13.11 -6.06
CA LEU A 81 26.57 13.66 -6.02
C LEU A 81 26.33 14.55 -7.24
N SER A 82 25.98 13.93 -8.35
CA SER A 82 25.60 14.62 -9.57
C SER A 82 24.51 13.86 -10.34
N MET A 83 23.67 14.58 -11.05
CA MET A 83 22.63 13.97 -11.88
C MET A 83 23.21 12.99 -12.92
N GLY A 84 24.32 13.36 -13.58
CA GLY A 84 24.95 12.51 -14.58
C GLY A 84 25.44 11.17 -14.00
N PHE A 85 26.05 11.22 -12.81
CA PHE A 85 26.49 10.01 -12.10
C PHE A 85 25.32 9.10 -11.76
N ILE A 86 24.23 9.65 -11.20
CA ILE A 86 23.05 8.86 -10.80
C ILE A 86 22.37 8.25 -12.02
N ILE A 87 22.17 9.03 -13.12
CA ILE A 87 21.60 8.52 -14.36
C ILE A 87 22.42 7.36 -14.93
N SER A 88 23.76 7.54 -15.03
CA SER A 88 24.65 6.52 -15.56
C SER A 88 24.60 5.23 -14.72
N SER A 89 24.54 5.38 -13.39
CA SER A 89 24.42 4.24 -12.49
C SER A 89 23.07 3.52 -12.63
N LEU A 90 21.95 4.27 -12.74
CA LEU A 90 20.63 3.67 -12.98
C LEU A 90 20.60 2.92 -14.31
N GLN A 91 21.15 3.49 -15.38
CA GLN A 91 21.22 2.83 -16.69
C GLN A 91 22.09 1.57 -16.68
N LYS A 92 23.19 1.57 -15.89
CA LYS A 92 24.06 0.40 -15.72
C LYS A 92 23.35 -0.72 -14.98
N TRP A 93 22.71 -0.41 -13.85
CA TRP A 93 22.22 -1.39 -12.90
C TRP A 93 20.73 -1.77 -13.11
N LEU A 94 19.95 -0.88 -13.73
CA LEU A 94 18.55 -1.07 -14.09
C LEU A 94 18.37 -0.85 -15.62
N PRO A 95 19.00 -1.67 -16.46
CA PRO A 95 19.09 -1.43 -17.91
C PRO A 95 17.74 -1.49 -18.64
N ARG A 96 16.68 -1.97 -18.00
CA ARG A 96 15.33 -1.99 -18.55
C ARG A 96 14.61 -0.65 -18.46
N MET A 97 15.12 0.27 -17.64
CA MET A 97 14.57 1.63 -17.56
C MET A 97 14.86 2.38 -18.85
N ASN A 98 13.86 3.04 -19.39
CA ASN A 98 14.09 3.98 -20.47
C ASN A 98 14.71 5.30 -19.94
N ARG A 99 15.18 6.14 -20.84
CA ARG A 99 15.86 7.39 -20.49
C ARG A 99 15.01 8.31 -19.60
N SER A 100 13.74 8.49 -19.91
CA SER A 100 12.84 9.35 -19.14
C SER A 100 12.63 8.81 -17.71
N GLN A 101 12.49 7.50 -17.56
CA GLN A 101 12.39 6.84 -16.24
C GLN A 101 13.66 7.06 -15.43
N SER A 102 14.84 6.82 -16.03
CA SER A 102 16.14 7.03 -15.37
C SER A 102 16.33 8.49 -14.95
N GLU A 103 15.99 9.45 -15.81
CA GLU A 103 16.08 10.88 -15.48
C GLU A 103 15.12 11.28 -14.35
N THR A 104 13.89 10.75 -14.34
CA THR A 104 12.90 11.04 -13.30
C THR A 104 13.32 10.48 -11.94
N VAL A 105 13.75 9.21 -11.90
CA VAL A 105 14.20 8.57 -10.65
C VAL A 105 15.51 9.21 -10.16
N ALA A 106 16.44 9.51 -11.08
CA ALA A 106 17.68 10.20 -10.74
C ALA A 106 17.44 11.58 -10.13
N GLY A 107 16.49 12.35 -10.67
CA GLY A 107 16.08 13.64 -10.11
C GLY A 107 15.59 13.51 -8.68
N ALA A 108 14.68 12.58 -8.42
CA ALA A 108 14.14 12.36 -7.09
C ALA A 108 15.20 11.86 -6.09
N ILE A 109 16.16 11.02 -6.53
CA ILE A 109 17.30 10.60 -5.70
C ILE A 109 18.21 11.79 -5.41
N TYR A 110 18.53 12.57 -6.43
CA TYR A 110 19.41 13.75 -6.30
C TYR A 110 18.81 14.75 -5.31
N ASP A 111 17.54 15.11 -5.45
CA ASP A 111 16.86 16.05 -4.57
C ASP A 111 16.86 15.56 -3.11
N SER A 112 16.61 14.26 -2.88
CA SER A 112 16.62 13.66 -1.54
C SER A 112 18.03 13.65 -0.92
N LEU A 113 19.08 13.41 -1.71
CA LEU A 113 20.46 13.46 -1.23
C LEU A 113 20.93 14.89 -0.99
N GLU A 114 20.49 15.85 -1.81
CA GLU A 114 20.72 17.28 -1.61
C GLU A 114 20.03 17.79 -0.33
N GLU A 115 18.82 17.32 -0.03
CA GLU A 115 18.14 17.60 1.24
C GLU A 115 19.00 17.11 2.43
N LEU A 116 19.51 15.88 2.36
CA LEU A 116 20.43 15.36 3.39
C LEU A 116 21.70 16.21 3.52
N ARG A 117 22.30 16.64 2.42
CA ARG A 117 23.48 17.48 2.39
C ARG A 117 23.23 18.83 3.06
N ARG A 118 22.11 19.48 2.73
CA ARG A 118 21.69 20.75 3.35
C ARG A 118 21.45 20.60 4.86
N ASN A 119 20.99 19.42 5.29
CA ASN A 119 20.81 19.06 6.70
C ASN A 119 22.12 18.64 7.39
N GLY A 120 23.30 18.95 6.79
CA GLY A 120 24.60 18.75 7.39
C GLY A 120 25.11 17.30 7.42
N LYS A 121 24.54 16.39 6.60
CA LYS A 121 25.05 15.01 6.50
C LYS A 121 26.37 14.99 5.73
N THR A 122 27.30 14.17 6.22
CA THR A 122 28.62 13.99 5.60
C THR A 122 28.53 13.25 4.28
N GLU A 123 29.53 13.39 3.41
CA GLU A 123 29.62 12.70 2.13
C GLU A 123 29.51 11.17 2.27
N ASN A 124 30.15 10.59 3.29
CA ASN A 124 30.01 9.17 3.59
C ASN A 124 28.55 8.77 3.93
N MET A 125 27.81 9.63 4.61
CA MET A 125 26.39 9.37 4.90
C MET A 125 25.54 9.46 3.63
N LEU A 126 25.84 10.39 2.73
CA LEU A 126 25.18 10.49 1.42
C LEU A 126 25.48 9.26 0.56
N LYS A 127 26.76 8.84 0.48
CA LYS A 127 27.16 7.60 -0.19
C LYS A 127 26.40 6.38 0.34
N ASN A 128 26.32 6.23 1.66
CA ASN A 128 25.60 5.12 2.29
C ASN A 128 24.10 5.15 1.99
N ALA A 129 23.48 6.32 2.00
CA ALA A 129 22.07 6.49 1.61
C ALA A 129 21.86 6.10 0.14
N TYR A 130 22.69 6.62 -0.75
CA TYR A 130 22.67 6.32 -2.18
C TYR A 130 22.78 4.82 -2.45
N ILE A 131 23.77 4.15 -1.83
CA ILE A 131 23.96 2.71 -2.00
C ILE A 131 22.73 1.93 -1.56
N LYS A 132 22.13 2.29 -0.41
CA LYS A 132 20.87 1.66 0.03
C LYS A 132 19.76 1.83 -0.98
N PHE A 133 19.56 3.06 -1.49
CA PHE A 133 18.53 3.34 -2.48
C PHE A 133 18.74 2.52 -3.74
N MET A 134 19.93 2.50 -4.28
CA MET A 134 20.25 1.74 -5.50
C MET A 134 20.06 0.24 -5.31
N CYS A 135 20.53 -0.32 -4.17
CA CYS A 135 20.31 -1.73 -3.87
C CYS A 135 18.83 -2.07 -3.75
N TRP A 136 18.05 -1.26 -3.00
CA TRP A 136 16.63 -1.48 -2.85
C TRP A 136 15.86 -1.34 -4.16
N LEU A 137 16.20 -0.35 -4.99
CA LEU A 137 15.63 -0.21 -6.33
C LEU A 137 15.89 -1.46 -7.17
N TYR A 138 17.10 -1.99 -7.12
CA TYR A 138 17.48 -3.17 -7.88
C TYR A 138 16.71 -4.43 -7.47
N TYR A 139 16.75 -4.82 -6.19
CA TYR A 139 16.18 -6.12 -5.80
C TYR A 139 14.72 -6.09 -5.40
N LYS A 140 14.16 -4.95 -5.03
CA LYS A 140 12.77 -4.88 -4.55
C LYS A 140 11.85 -4.11 -5.49
N PHE A 141 12.35 -3.05 -6.12
CA PHE A 141 11.52 -2.09 -6.84
C PHE A 141 11.77 -2.07 -8.36
N GLU A 142 12.68 -2.90 -8.91
CA GLU A 142 12.98 -2.95 -10.34
C GLU A 142 11.72 -3.03 -11.20
N ARG A 143 10.77 -3.87 -10.81
CA ARG A 143 9.54 -4.06 -11.56
C ARG A 143 8.72 -2.77 -11.72
N ILE A 144 8.61 -1.98 -10.64
CA ILE A 144 7.78 -0.78 -10.68
C ILE A 144 8.50 0.41 -11.31
N VAL A 145 9.81 0.55 -11.17
CA VAL A 145 10.53 1.65 -11.82
C VAL A 145 10.52 1.52 -13.34
N ASN A 146 10.43 0.29 -13.86
CA ASN A 146 10.25 0.04 -15.29
C ASN A 146 8.84 0.36 -15.82
N GLN A 147 7.87 0.64 -14.92
CA GLN A 147 6.50 1.00 -15.28
C GLN A 147 6.20 2.48 -15.09
N LEU A 148 7.18 3.27 -14.60
CA LEU A 148 7.00 4.70 -14.39
C LEU A 148 6.69 5.44 -15.70
N GLY A 149 5.90 6.52 -15.59
CA GLY A 149 5.51 7.34 -16.75
C GLY A 149 4.34 6.77 -17.55
N GLN A 150 3.75 5.66 -17.14
CA GLN A 150 2.52 5.14 -17.71
C GLN A 150 1.28 5.81 -17.10
N ASN A 151 0.14 5.71 -17.78
CA ASN A 151 -1.13 6.25 -17.29
C ASN A 151 -1.64 5.49 -16.04
N HIS A 152 -1.33 4.20 -15.94
CA HIS A 152 -1.56 3.38 -14.76
C HIS A 152 -0.35 3.48 -13.83
N LEU A 153 -0.54 4.15 -12.68
CA LEU A 153 0.55 4.37 -11.74
C LEU A 153 0.81 3.12 -10.88
N PRO A 154 2.09 2.71 -10.74
CA PRO A 154 2.45 1.63 -9.84
C PRO A 154 2.07 1.95 -8.40
N LYS A 155 1.70 0.92 -7.62
CA LYS A 155 1.22 1.06 -6.24
C LYS A 155 2.20 0.49 -5.23
N ILE A 156 2.47 1.25 -4.18
CA ILE A 156 3.28 0.80 -3.05
C ILE A 156 2.37 0.72 -1.82
N LEU A 157 2.27 -0.48 -1.25
CA LEU A 157 1.60 -0.72 0.02
C LEU A 157 2.64 -1.13 1.05
N TYR A 158 2.83 -0.31 2.06
CA TYR A 158 3.77 -0.57 3.14
C TYR A 158 3.02 -0.65 4.47
N ALA A 159 3.18 -1.73 5.22
CA ALA A 159 2.63 -1.88 6.56
C ALA A 159 3.74 -2.09 7.59
N GLY A 160 3.83 -1.17 8.55
CA GLY A 160 4.82 -1.20 9.62
C GLY A 160 5.49 0.14 9.86
N SER A 161 6.40 0.17 10.83
CA SER A 161 7.19 1.37 11.14
C SER A 161 8.30 1.55 10.13
N VAL A 162 8.28 2.64 9.38
CA VAL A 162 9.33 2.99 8.42
C VAL A 162 10.55 3.57 9.13
N SER A 163 11.73 3.23 8.65
CA SER A 163 12.96 3.96 9.00
C SER A 163 13.14 5.21 8.14
N ASN A 164 14.04 6.11 8.54
CA ASN A 164 14.30 7.34 7.77
C ASN A 164 14.68 7.05 6.30
N TYR A 165 15.56 6.08 6.04
CA TYR A 165 15.96 5.75 4.67
C TYR A 165 14.84 5.05 3.87
N GLU A 166 14.00 4.27 4.53
CA GLU A 166 12.82 3.67 3.88
C GLU A 166 11.81 4.74 3.49
N LEU A 167 11.53 5.69 4.39
CA LEU A 167 10.65 6.82 4.11
C LEU A 167 11.18 7.65 2.94
N MET A 168 12.49 7.94 2.93
CA MET A 168 13.13 8.67 1.84
C MET A 168 12.98 7.92 0.50
N LEU A 169 13.25 6.61 0.46
CA LEU A 169 13.11 5.83 -0.76
C LEU A 169 11.65 5.78 -1.26
N ILE A 170 10.71 5.60 -0.34
CA ILE A 170 9.28 5.60 -0.69
C ILE A 170 8.86 6.97 -1.23
N SER A 171 9.38 8.06 -0.64
CA SER A 171 9.15 9.42 -1.15
C SER A 171 9.77 9.63 -2.53
N ILE A 172 10.99 9.13 -2.78
CA ILE A 172 11.64 9.13 -4.10
C ILE A 172 10.74 8.44 -5.13
N LEU A 173 10.22 7.26 -4.79
CA LEU A 173 9.35 6.50 -5.70
C LEU A 173 7.99 7.18 -5.91
N SER A 174 7.44 7.81 -4.89
CA SER A 174 6.22 8.60 -5.02
C SER A 174 6.43 9.78 -5.96
N ASN A 175 7.47 10.59 -5.73
CA ASN A 175 7.83 11.72 -6.60
C ASN A 175 8.15 11.29 -8.04
N ALA A 176 8.65 10.07 -8.22
CA ALA A 176 8.89 9.48 -9.54
C ALA A 176 7.62 8.95 -10.21
N GLY A 177 6.49 8.86 -9.52
CA GLY A 177 5.21 8.51 -10.12
C GLY A 177 4.55 7.24 -9.57
N CYS A 178 4.76 6.91 -8.29
CA CYS A 178 4.04 5.82 -7.63
C CYS A 178 2.99 6.35 -6.66
N ASP A 179 1.82 5.71 -6.61
CA ASP A 179 0.89 5.91 -5.50
C ASP A 179 1.35 5.11 -4.27
N VAL A 180 1.28 5.72 -3.10
CA VAL A 180 1.77 5.10 -1.86
C VAL A 180 0.70 5.10 -0.77
N VAL A 181 0.53 3.96 -0.13
CA VAL A 181 -0.24 3.81 1.11
C VAL A 181 0.66 3.24 2.19
N LEU A 182 0.85 4.02 3.27
CA LEU A 182 1.50 3.58 4.50
C LEU A 182 0.44 3.19 5.53
N VAL A 183 0.44 1.93 5.94
CA VAL A 183 -0.38 1.45 7.06
C VAL A 183 0.51 1.45 8.30
N GLN A 184 0.08 2.14 9.36
CA GLN A 184 0.81 2.29 10.62
C GLN A 184 0.09 1.54 11.76
N PRO A 185 0.23 0.21 11.88
CA PRO A 185 -0.53 -0.56 12.87
C PRO A 185 -0.20 -0.21 14.32
N GLN A 186 1.02 0.29 14.58
CA GLN A 186 1.45 0.73 15.91
C GLN A 186 1.19 2.22 16.18
N GLY A 187 0.43 2.89 15.30
CA GLY A 187 0.17 4.32 15.39
C GLY A 187 1.23 5.19 14.71
N ASP A 188 1.01 6.49 14.71
CA ASP A 188 1.71 7.50 13.90
C ASP A 188 2.93 8.14 14.59
N GLU A 189 3.17 7.85 15.86
CA GLU A 189 4.21 8.54 16.64
C GLU A 189 5.62 8.36 16.07
N ALA A 190 5.93 7.14 15.61
CA ALA A 190 7.23 6.84 15.01
C ALA A 190 7.41 7.59 13.68
N TYR A 191 6.37 7.69 12.89
CA TYR A 191 6.38 8.43 11.63
C TYR A 191 6.56 9.94 11.87
N ARG A 192 5.81 10.53 12.79
CA ARG A 192 5.88 11.96 13.10
C ARG A 192 7.25 12.43 13.61
N LYS A 193 8.05 11.53 14.16
CA LYS A 193 9.46 11.83 14.50
C LYS A 193 10.34 11.99 13.24
N LEU A 194 9.97 11.34 12.14
CA LEU A 194 10.71 11.41 10.88
C LEU A 194 10.21 12.55 9.98
N ASP A 195 8.92 12.85 10.03
CA ASP A 195 8.24 13.86 9.22
C ASP A 195 7.24 14.66 10.09
N PRO A 196 7.76 15.55 10.99
CA PRO A 196 6.92 16.29 11.95
C PRO A 196 5.87 17.17 11.27
N GLY A 197 6.20 17.75 10.13
CA GLY A 197 5.32 18.61 9.33
C GLY A 197 4.35 17.86 8.43
N SER A 198 4.45 16.53 8.35
CA SER A 198 3.70 15.71 7.37
C SER A 198 3.87 16.21 5.93
N GLU A 199 5.10 16.61 5.59
CA GLU A 199 5.45 17.15 4.27
C GLU A 199 5.54 16.06 3.19
N LYS A 200 5.86 14.82 3.62
CA LYS A 200 6.06 13.68 2.70
C LYS A 200 4.78 12.90 2.43
N SER A 201 3.82 12.89 3.37
CA SER A 201 2.56 12.15 3.17
C SER A 201 1.40 12.78 3.94
N CYS A 202 0.19 12.68 3.37
CA CYS A 202 -1.05 13.07 4.04
C CYS A 202 -1.54 11.97 4.98
N GLU A 203 -2.21 12.36 6.07
CA GLU A 203 -2.89 11.41 6.94
C GLU A 203 -4.34 11.24 6.48
N TYR A 204 -4.76 10.00 6.23
CA TYR A 204 -6.17 9.71 5.99
C TYR A 204 -6.88 9.47 7.33
N ARG A 205 -7.86 10.32 7.63
CA ARG A 205 -8.68 10.21 8.85
C ARG A 205 -10.12 9.89 8.47
N THR A 206 -10.73 9.01 9.24
CA THR A 206 -12.15 8.70 9.14
C THR A 206 -12.81 8.84 10.50
N GLU A 207 -14.04 9.30 10.53
CA GLU A 207 -14.83 9.33 11.75
C GLU A 207 -15.14 7.90 12.19
N GLY A 208 -14.98 7.60 13.47
CA GLY A 208 -15.27 6.27 14.04
C GLY A 208 -14.25 5.18 13.68
N GLY A 209 -13.06 5.56 13.18
CA GLY A 209 -11.99 4.59 12.96
C GLY A 209 -11.43 4.04 14.28
N GLU A 210 -11.28 2.71 14.35
CA GLU A 210 -10.67 2.00 15.48
C GLU A 210 -9.16 1.83 15.27
N PRO A 211 -8.35 1.78 16.34
CA PRO A 211 -6.95 1.43 16.22
C PRO A 211 -6.78 0.05 15.55
N PHE A 212 -5.69 -0.13 14.84
CA PHE A 212 -5.34 -1.46 14.35
C PHE A 212 -5.12 -2.44 15.51
N SER A 213 -5.47 -3.71 15.33
CA SER A 213 -5.13 -4.74 16.30
C SER A 213 -3.61 -4.91 16.37
N ALA A 214 -3.09 -5.31 17.55
CA ALA A 214 -1.66 -5.59 17.74
C ALA A 214 -1.11 -6.66 16.78
N GLU A 215 -1.98 -7.55 16.32
CA GLU A 215 -1.66 -8.63 15.39
C GLU A 215 -2.13 -8.35 13.96
N PHE A 216 -2.20 -7.08 13.55
CA PHE A 216 -2.61 -6.73 12.19
C PHE A 216 -1.69 -7.39 11.15
N SER A 217 -2.30 -8.02 10.15
CA SER A 217 -1.64 -8.48 8.93
C SER A 217 -2.63 -8.40 7.75
N PHE A 218 -2.12 -8.23 6.55
CA PHE A 218 -2.97 -8.23 5.35
C PHE A 218 -3.63 -9.59 5.13
N GLN A 219 -3.02 -10.68 5.54
CA GLN A 219 -3.64 -12.00 5.47
C GLN A 219 -4.92 -12.05 6.31
N LYS A 220 -4.85 -11.65 7.60
CA LYS A 220 -6.02 -11.60 8.50
C LYS A 220 -7.10 -10.64 7.97
N LEU A 221 -6.70 -9.50 7.42
CA LEU A 221 -7.62 -8.55 6.81
C LEU A 221 -8.36 -9.19 5.63
N ARG A 222 -7.65 -9.87 4.73
CA ARG A 222 -8.24 -10.56 3.57
C ARG A 222 -9.23 -11.63 3.98
N GLU A 223 -8.84 -12.50 4.91
CA GLU A 223 -9.73 -13.55 5.45
C GLU A 223 -11.02 -12.96 6.03
N THR A 224 -10.91 -11.81 6.70
CA THR A 224 -12.09 -11.12 7.27
C THR A 224 -13.01 -10.57 6.19
N VAL A 225 -12.47 -9.91 5.17
CA VAL A 225 -13.25 -9.36 4.05
C VAL A 225 -13.91 -10.48 3.24
N GLU A 226 -13.16 -11.53 2.91
CA GLU A 226 -13.68 -12.68 2.16
C GLU A 226 -14.79 -13.43 2.92
N LYS A 227 -14.67 -13.55 4.24
CA LYS A 227 -15.73 -14.11 5.08
C LYS A 227 -17.00 -13.24 5.04
N LYS A 228 -16.85 -11.91 5.18
CA LYS A 228 -17.98 -10.97 5.07
C LYS A 228 -18.66 -11.06 3.70
N GLU A 229 -17.88 -11.12 2.61
CA GLU A 229 -18.43 -11.26 1.26
C GLU A 229 -19.16 -12.59 1.05
N LYS A 230 -18.59 -13.70 1.52
CA LYS A 230 -19.26 -15.00 1.49
C LYS A 230 -20.58 -14.98 2.28
N THR A 231 -20.56 -14.35 3.45
CA THR A 231 -21.77 -14.20 4.27
C THR A 231 -22.81 -13.34 3.57
N ARG A 232 -22.43 -12.21 2.96
CA ARG A 232 -23.34 -11.39 2.13
C ARG A 232 -23.94 -12.16 0.95
N LYS A 233 -23.13 -12.97 0.26
CA LYS A 233 -23.63 -13.80 -0.86
C LYS A 233 -24.63 -14.88 -0.41
N ILE A 234 -24.47 -15.41 0.80
CA ILE A 234 -25.35 -16.47 1.32
C ILE A 234 -26.63 -15.87 1.92
N PHE A 235 -26.54 -14.74 2.61
CA PHE A 235 -27.63 -14.21 3.45
C PHE A 235 -28.19 -12.85 3.00
N GLY A 236 -27.72 -12.27 1.87
CA GLY A 236 -28.10 -10.94 1.41
C GLY A 236 -27.43 -9.80 2.19
N GLU A 237 -27.91 -8.56 2.01
CA GLU A 237 -27.29 -7.37 2.61
C GLU A 237 -27.36 -7.33 4.15
N HIS A 238 -28.27 -8.05 4.77
CA HIS A 238 -28.43 -8.17 6.22
C HIS A 238 -27.57 -9.27 6.85
N GLY A 239 -26.59 -9.72 6.15
CA GLY A 239 -25.75 -10.91 6.23
C GLY A 239 -24.98 -11.20 7.51
N ASN A 240 -25.57 -11.18 8.67
CA ASN A 240 -25.10 -12.00 9.76
C ASN A 240 -26.17 -13.03 10.16
N LEU A 241 -25.72 -14.17 10.63
CA LEU A 241 -26.59 -15.29 11.00
C LEU A 241 -27.67 -14.87 12.01
N THR A 242 -27.32 -13.98 12.95
CA THR A 242 -28.20 -13.46 13.97
C THR A 242 -29.33 -12.62 13.37
N ASN A 243 -29.02 -11.74 12.42
CA ASN A 243 -30.03 -10.92 11.76
C ASN A 243 -30.96 -11.76 10.90
N CYS A 244 -30.44 -12.77 10.20
CA CYS A 244 -31.26 -13.72 9.46
C CYS A 244 -32.16 -14.52 10.37
N THR A 245 -31.67 -14.98 11.51
CA THR A 245 -32.46 -15.74 12.50
C THR A 245 -33.54 -14.86 13.10
N ASN A 246 -33.24 -13.64 13.50
CA ASN A 246 -34.20 -12.71 14.06
C ASN A 246 -35.24 -12.29 13.04
N ALA A 247 -34.89 -11.95 11.81
CA ALA A 247 -35.79 -11.62 10.74
C ALA A 247 -36.71 -12.80 10.43
N TRP A 248 -36.20 -14.01 10.55
CA TRP A 248 -36.97 -15.24 10.32
C TRP A 248 -37.97 -15.51 11.44
N ILE A 249 -37.58 -15.31 12.71
CA ILE A 249 -38.49 -15.42 13.89
C ILE A 249 -39.58 -14.36 13.80
N GLU A 250 -39.27 -13.15 13.40
CA GLU A 250 -40.22 -12.06 13.22
C GLU A 250 -41.07 -12.20 11.94
N GLY A 251 -40.76 -13.15 11.09
CA GLY A 251 -41.44 -13.35 9.81
C GLY A 251 -41.10 -12.35 8.72
N LYS A 252 -40.01 -11.58 8.92
CA LYS A 252 -39.47 -10.63 7.95
C LYS A 252 -38.27 -11.24 7.24
N GLY A 253 -38.01 -10.86 5.99
CA GLY A 253 -36.81 -11.27 5.25
C GLY A 253 -36.78 -12.72 4.78
N LEU A 254 -37.89 -13.44 4.83
CA LEU A 254 -38.00 -14.81 4.28
C LEU A 254 -37.92 -14.82 2.75
N GLU A 255 -38.22 -13.71 2.13
CA GLU A 255 -38.13 -13.53 0.67
C GLU A 255 -36.66 -13.46 0.21
N ASP A 256 -35.77 -12.98 1.07
CA ASP A 256 -34.34 -12.84 0.78
C ASP A 256 -33.54 -14.12 1.06
N ILE A 257 -34.15 -15.08 1.76
CA ILE A 257 -33.53 -16.38 2.02
C ILE A 257 -34.02 -17.33 0.91
N GLN A 258 -33.10 -17.77 0.06
CA GLN A 258 -33.42 -18.82 -0.91
C GLN A 258 -33.88 -20.07 -0.17
N LYS A 259 -35.19 -20.29 -0.16
CA LYS A 259 -35.76 -21.50 0.38
C LYS A 259 -35.31 -22.69 -0.45
N PRO A 260 -34.83 -23.77 0.17
CA PRO A 260 -34.68 -25.02 -0.54
C PRO A 260 -36.04 -25.35 -1.21
N PRO A 261 -36.08 -25.70 -2.50
CA PRO A 261 -37.32 -25.89 -3.25
C PRO A 261 -38.29 -26.95 -2.67
N ALA A 262 -37.78 -27.82 -1.81
CA ALA A 262 -38.50 -28.95 -1.22
C ALA A 262 -39.18 -28.66 0.11
N VAL A 263 -38.99 -27.47 0.71
CA VAL A 263 -39.54 -27.18 2.03
C VAL A 263 -40.88 -26.46 1.85
N ARG A 264 -41.93 -27.24 1.73
CA ARG A 264 -43.34 -26.80 1.82
C ARG A 264 -43.86 -27.19 3.18
N GLY A 265 -43.75 -26.34 4.16
CA GLY A 265 -44.24 -26.56 5.49
C GLY A 265 -44.49 -25.26 6.21
N ASP A 266 -45.12 -25.36 7.38
CA ASP A 266 -45.16 -24.19 8.23
C ASP A 266 -43.77 -23.84 8.76
N ARG A 267 -43.63 -22.68 9.39
CA ARG A 267 -42.34 -22.18 9.86
C ARG A 267 -41.64 -23.07 10.88
N LYS A 268 -42.41 -23.88 11.63
CA LYS A 268 -41.85 -24.78 12.62
C LYS A 268 -41.15 -25.95 11.96
N ASP A 269 -41.69 -26.44 10.87
CA ASP A 269 -41.10 -27.54 10.11
C ASP A 269 -39.82 -27.09 9.40
N LEU A 270 -39.78 -25.86 8.89
CA LEU A 270 -38.61 -25.25 8.33
C LEU A 270 -37.48 -25.10 9.36
N PHE A 271 -37.83 -24.64 10.56
CA PHE A 271 -36.90 -24.48 11.66
C PHE A 271 -36.30 -25.81 12.08
N TYR A 272 -37.11 -26.85 12.27
CA TYR A 272 -36.63 -28.17 12.69
C TYR A 272 -35.88 -28.93 11.61
N ASN A 273 -36.30 -28.83 10.36
CA ASN A 273 -35.76 -29.69 9.30
C ASN A 273 -34.63 -29.04 8.49
N GLY A 274 -34.54 -27.72 8.48
CA GLY A 274 -33.55 -27.00 7.67
C GLY A 274 -32.43 -26.34 8.45
N TYR A 275 -32.75 -25.73 9.60
CA TYR A 275 -31.76 -24.84 10.26
C TYR A 275 -31.16 -25.38 11.55
N ILE A 276 -31.86 -26.23 12.27
CA ILE A 276 -31.31 -26.82 13.49
C ILE A 276 -30.38 -28.02 13.21
N LYS A 277 -30.63 -28.70 12.09
CA LYS A 277 -29.80 -29.86 11.69
C LYS A 277 -28.51 -29.50 10.96
N ILE A 278 -28.30 -28.26 10.60
CA ILE A 278 -27.12 -27.81 9.90
C ILE A 278 -26.15 -27.07 10.82
N SER A 279 -26.50 -26.85 12.06
CA SER A 279 -25.63 -26.27 13.07
C SER A 279 -24.80 -27.33 13.79
#